data_b02c5700acd2efebb1e93d7e96c1787e
#
_entry.id   b02c5700acd2efebb1e93d7e96c1787e
#
_cell.length_a   1.000
_cell.length_b   1.000
_cell.length_c   1.000
_cell.angle_alpha   90.00
_cell.angle_beta   90.00
_cell.angle_gamma   90.00
#
_symmetry.space_group_name_H-M   'P 1'
#
loop_
_entity.id
_entity.type
_entity.pdbx_description
1 polymer ?
#
loop_
_entity_poly.entity_id
_entity_poly.type
_entity_poly.pdbx_seq_one_letter_code
_entity_poly.pdbx_strand_id
1 'polypeptide(L)'
;MRWRRLFQGIAVAAIAMLFASACLSEEGGGGGGSSAAEGDGQVEILFGFGGDQSKGFQDGLNEWAQANGVTVKYSEASQSFDTIVRTRVQGNNLPDIALFPQPGVMMDIANSGKMQDLSALLDKSKIESTLVPGELAAGTSADGKLYGIPMSMNIKSLVWYPKKAFEAKGYKVPTTIAELEALTNQITADGTPPWCVGIESAAATGWPATDWIEDFVLRYGGPEKYDQWVKHEIPFNDGLVVQGAQEFEKLALADGNVFGGRKAVVSNAFQTAANPMFQDPPKCFLHRQGNFITQKDFFPDKVRANLDEEVGVFYLPGVDANNKPLLGGGDLAGAFSNDEDTKKVMAHLTSPDFEFADLAASSWISPHKTFDVSKYPDETTKTVAGFAYEATVFRFDGSDQMPGAVGAGSFWKGMTAWISGQQSLDEALKSIEESWPT
;
A
#
# COMPACT_ATOMS: atom_id res chain seq x y z
N MET A 1 50.01 46.74 9.04
CA MET A 1 49.80 47.41 10.36
C MET A 1 49.09 46.41 11.23
N ARG A 2 49.78 45.66 12.07
CA ARG A 2 50.14 45.92 13.47
C ARG A 2 48.90 46.36 14.24
N TRP A 3 48.42 45.67 15.26
CA TRP A 3 48.91 45.18 16.55
C TRP A 3 47.67 44.76 17.33
N ARG A 4 47.49 43.96 18.35
CA ARG A 4 48.26 43.21 19.37
C ARG A 4 47.26 42.52 20.28
N ARG A 5 47.62 41.35 20.65
CA ARG A 5 47.29 40.56 21.86
C ARG A 5 46.91 41.35 23.10
N LEU A 6 46.02 40.74 23.95
CA LEU A 6 46.31 40.64 25.41
C LEU A 6 45.54 39.47 26.02
N PHE A 7 46.24 38.79 26.89
CA PHE A 7 45.92 37.62 27.70
C PHE A 7 45.28 38.02 29.06
N GLN A 8 44.80 36.99 29.78
CA GLN A 8 44.57 36.88 31.26
C GLN A 8 43.07 36.73 31.59
N GLY A 9 42.61 35.80 32.41
CA GLY A 9 43.28 34.93 33.38
C GLY A 9 42.27 33.98 34.06
N ILE A 10 42.81 32.98 34.64
CA ILE A 10 42.28 31.82 35.33
C ILE A 10 41.39 32.19 36.54
N ALA A 11 40.29 31.41 36.77
CA ALA A 11 39.81 31.12 38.14
C ALA A 11 39.26 29.70 38.19
N VAL A 12 39.98 28.85 38.89
CA VAL A 12 39.62 27.47 39.32
C VAL A 12 38.78 27.60 40.59
N ALA A 13 37.63 26.94 40.63
CA ALA A 13 36.96 26.62 41.89
C ALA A 13 36.52 25.16 41.89
N ALA A 14 37.26 24.35 42.60
CA ALA A 14 36.93 22.99 42.97
C ALA A 14 35.92 23.00 44.10
N ILE A 15 34.84 22.25 44.00
CA ILE A 15 34.00 21.84 45.12
C ILE A 15 33.81 20.33 45.09
N ALA A 16 34.01 19.76 46.27
CA ALA A 16 34.27 18.38 46.59
C ALA A 16 33.06 17.45 46.51
N MET A 17 33.38 16.17 46.30
CA MET A 17 32.57 14.97 46.42
C MET A 17 31.84 14.82 47.76
N LEU A 18 30.66 14.28 47.70
CA LEU A 18 30.07 13.49 48.79
C LEU A 18 29.56 12.17 48.18
N PHE A 19 30.32 11.09 48.47
CA PHE A 19 29.90 9.71 48.31
C PHE A 19 28.90 9.35 49.40
N ALA A 20 27.76 8.82 49.01
CA ALA A 20 26.95 8.00 49.90
C ALA A 20 26.79 6.63 49.29
N SER A 21 27.51 5.69 49.84
CA SER A 21 27.38 4.24 49.62
C SER A 21 26.06 3.76 50.25
N ALA A 22 25.26 3.04 49.53
CA ALA A 22 24.25 2.15 50.10
C ALA A 22 24.33 0.78 49.44
N CYS A 23 24.30 -0.20 50.29
CA CYS A 23 24.71 -1.59 50.12
C CYS A 23 23.94 -2.43 49.14
N LEU A 24 24.64 -3.42 48.58
CA LEU A 24 24.11 -4.64 48.01
C LEU A 24 23.14 -5.35 48.98
N SER A 25 22.08 -5.86 48.42
CA SER A 25 21.52 -7.16 48.79
C SER A 25 21.13 -7.91 47.51
N GLU A 26 21.88 -8.98 47.34
CA GLU A 26 21.66 -10.01 46.35
C GLU A 26 20.64 -10.99 46.93
N GLU A 27 19.50 -11.17 46.21
CA GLU A 27 18.79 -12.46 46.28
C GLU A 27 18.05 -12.70 44.99
N GLY A 28 18.22 -13.88 44.49
CA GLY A 28 17.96 -14.32 43.13
C GLY A 28 16.52 -14.69 42.81
N GLY A 29 16.31 -14.95 41.55
CA GLY A 29 15.17 -15.74 41.07
C GLY A 29 14.53 -15.19 39.80
N GLY A 30 14.91 -15.75 38.69
CA GLY A 30 14.37 -15.88 37.37
C GLY A 30 12.99 -15.32 37.02
N GLY A 31 12.95 -14.72 35.86
CA GLY A 31 11.76 -14.35 35.15
C GLY A 31 12.03 -13.17 34.22
N GLY A 32 12.58 -13.44 33.03
CA GLY A 32 12.78 -12.40 32.03
C GLY A 32 11.44 -11.98 31.41
N GLY A 33 10.70 -11.15 32.09
CA GLY A 33 9.67 -10.31 31.48
C GLY A 33 10.33 -8.96 31.22
N SER A 34 10.54 -8.60 29.95
CA SER A 34 10.88 -7.22 29.63
C SER A 34 9.66 -6.36 30.01
N SER A 35 9.73 -5.67 31.14
CA SER A 35 8.77 -4.62 31.45
C SER A 35 8.88 -3.57 30.34
N ALA A 36 7.76 -3.22 29.73
CA ALA A 36 7.72 -2.10 28.83
C ALA A 36 8.24 -0.83 29.53
N ALA A 37 8.90 0.04 28.79
CA ALA A 37 9.24 1.35 29.30
C ALA A 37 7.95 2.14 29.60
N GLU A 38 7.96 2.93 30.66
CA GLU A 38 6.86 3.88 30.89
C GLU A 38 6.80 4.85 29.70
N GLY A 39 5.56 5.15 29.21
CA GLY A 39 5.36 6.13 28.15
C GLY A 39 5.57 7.55 28.67
N ASP A 40 5.92 8.45 27.78
CA ASP A 40 6.07 9.89 28.06
C ASP A 40 4.83 10.71 27.65
N GLY A 41 3.75 10.06 27.27
CA GLY A 41 2.50 10.66 26.80
C GLY A 41 2.55 11.10 25.35
N GLN A 42 3.60 10.75 24.57
CA GLN A 42 3.76 11.15 23.18
C GLN A 42 4.04 9.93 22.28
N VAL A 43 3.53 9.97 21.06
CA VAL A 43 3.80 8.94 20.02
C VAL A 43 4.01 9.63 18.69
N GLU A 44 5.15 9.44 18.05
CA GLU A 44 5.40 9.92 16.70
C GLU A 44 5.03 8.86 15.67
N ILE A 45 4.18 9.21 14.70
CA ILE A 45 3.78 8.33 13.58
C ILE A 45 4.29 8.90 12.27
N LEU A 46 5.12 8.12 11.55
CA LEU A 46 5.58 8.40 10.19
C LEU A 46 4.72 7.65 9.18
N PHE A 47 4.21 8.32 8.14
CA PHE A 47 3.35 7.69 7.12
C PHE A 47 3.52 8.32 5.74
N GLY A 48 3.08 7.58 4.68
CA GLY A 48 3.35 7.91 3.27
C GLY A 48 2.19 8.49 2.48
N PHE A 49 0.98 8.56 3.02
CA PHE A 49 -0.18 9.12 2.34
C PHE A 49 -0.40 10.60 2.69
N GLY A 50 -1.10 11.34 1.83
CA GLY A 50 -1.32 12.79 1.97
C GLY A 50 -2.77 13.21 1.74
N GLY A 51 -3.02 14.52 1.68
CA GLY A 51 -4.31 15.09 1.32
C GLY A 51 -5.45 14.71 2.28
N ASP A 52 -6.63 14.40 1.72
CA ASP A 52 -7.82 14.06 2.49
C ASP A 52 -7.64 12.74 3.28
N GLN A 53 -6.81 11.82 2.78
CA GLN A 53 -6.48 10.58 3.49
C GLN A 53 -5.67 10.88 4.76
N SER A 54 -4.63 11.72 4.65
CA SER A 54 -3.83 12.16 5.80
C SER A 54 -4.70 12.88 6.83
N LYS A 55 -5.58 13.77 6.37
CA LYS A 55 -6.50 14.48 7.26
C LYS A 55 -7.47 13.52 7.96
N GLY A 56 -8.09 12.60 7.22
CA GLY A 56 -9.00 11.60 7.78
C GLY A 56 -8.34 10.71 8.83
N PHE A 57 -7.11 10.28 8.57
CA PHE A 57 -6.29 9.53 9.52
C PHE A 57 -6.02 10.31 10.82
N GLN A 58 -5.51 11.53 10.68
CA GLN A 58 -5.17 12.38 11.82
C GLN A 58 -6.40 12.71 12.67
N ASP A 59 -7.50 13.11 12.04
CA ASP A 59 -8.73 13.46 12.75
C ASP A 59 -9.34 12.23 13.47
N GLY A 60 -9.37 11.06 12.82
CA GLY A 60 -9.87 9.82 13.41
C GLY A 60 -9.05 9.35 14.61
N LEU A 61 -7.71 9.46 14.52
CA LEU A 61 -6.85 9.06 15.63
C LEU A 61 -6.84 10.08 16.77
N ASN A 62 -6.91 11.38 16.47
CA ASN A 62 -6.81 12.44 17.48
C ASN A 62 -7.93 12.40 18.53
N GLU A 63 -9.16 12.08 18.12
CA GLU A 63 -10.29 11.98 19.06
C GLU A 63 -10.03 10.89 20.09
N TRP A 64 -9.60 9.71 19.63
CA TRP A 64 -9.25 8.60 20.49
C TRP A 64 -8.02 8.90 21.36
N ALA A 65 -6.97 9.48 20.79
CA ALA A 65 -5.71 9.77 21.49
C ALA A 65 -5.93 10.73 22.66
N GLN A 66 -6.70 11.81 22.46
CA GLN A 66 -7.06 12.75 23.53
C GLN A 66 -7.83 12.07 24.67
N ALA A 67 -8.80 11.20 24.33
CA ALA A 67 -9.56 10.47 25.34
C ALA A 67 -8.71 9.47 26.14
N ASN A 68 -7.57 9.03 25.58
CA ASN A 68 -6.66 8.06 26.19
C ASN A 68 -5.36 8.68 26.74
N GLY A 69 -5.26 10.01 26.77
CA GLY A 69 -4.15 10.75 27.39
C GLY A 69 -2.84 10.66 26.60
N VAL A 70 -2.90 10.44 25.29
CA VAL A 70 -1.75 10.37 24.39
C VAL A 70 -1.76 11.56 23.44
N THR A 71 -0.59 12.17 23.22
CA THR A 71 -0.36 13.18 22.20
C THR A 71 0.30 12.53 20.99
N VAL A 72 -0.33 12.59 19.82
CA VAL A 72 0.24 12.04 18.59
C VAL A 72 0.92 13.14 17.78
N LYS A 73 2.17 12.90 17.40
CA LYS A 73 2.93 13.72 16.44
C LYS A 73 2.94 13.04 15.08
N TYR A 74 2.46 13.75 14.08
CA TYR A 74 2.36 13.25 12.70
C TYR A 74 3.53 13.71 11.86
N SER A 75 4.20 12.76 11.17
CA SER A 75 5.29 13.01 10.24
C SER A 75 4.87 12.48 8.86
N GLU A 76 4.35 13.36 8.01
CA GLU A 76 3.92 13.00 6.66
C GLU A 76 5.10 12.96 5.68
N ALA A 77 5.20 11.90 4.88
CA ALA A 77 6.24 11.64 3.89
C ALA A 77 5.64 11.23 2.53
N SER A 78 4.60 11.91 2.09
CA SER A 78 3.72 11.53 0.98
C SER A 78 4.40 11.35 -0.39
N GLN A 79 5.62 11.86 -0.60
CA GLN A 79 6.31 11.76 -1.90
C GLN A 79 7.57 10.89 -1.88
N SER A 80 8.03 10.45 -0.72
CA SER A 80 9.32 9.77 -0.60
C SER A 80 9.46 8.97 0.69
N PHE A 81 8.39 8.27 1.09
CA PHE A 81 8.33 7.54 2.35
C PHE A 81 9.51 6.57 2.53
N ASP A 82 9.80 5.72 1.51
CA ASP A 82 10.91 4.77 1.57
C ASP A 82 12.25 5.45 1.86
N THR A 83 12.56 6.53 1.14
CA THR A 83 13.80 7.29 1.34
C THR A 83 13.87 7.89 2.73
N ILE A 84 12.76 8.46 3.22
CA ILE A 84 12.70 9.13 4.53
C ILE A 84 12.84 8.13 5.66
N VAL A 85 12.06 7.02 5.62
CA VAL A 85 12.13 6.01 6.69
C VAL A 85 13.51 5.37 6.76
N ARG A 86 14.13 5.01 5.63
CA ARG A 86 15.50 4.47 5.60
C ARG A 86 16.53 5.47 6.12
N THR A 87 16.43 6.74 5.75
CA THR A 87 17.31 7.81 6.25
C THR A 87 17.18 7.95 7.77
N ARG A 88 15.96 7.95 8.30
CA ARG A 88 15.72 8.02 9.75
C ARG A 88 16.29 6.82 10.49
N VAL A 89 16.11 5.62 9.94
CA VAL A 89 16.66 4.37 10.49
C VAL A 89 18.19 4.41 10.51
N GLN A 90 18.84 4.84 9.42
CA GLN A 90 20.30 4.98 9.35
C GLN A 90 20.83 6.04 10.32
N GLY A 91 20.13 7.14 10.47
CA GLY A 91 20.45 8.21 11.41
C GLY A 91 20.09 7.92 12.87
N ASN A 92 19.52 6.72 13.16
CA ASN A 92 18.97 6.35 14.48
C ASN A 92 17.98 7.40 15.05
N ASN A 93 17.25 8.10 14.15
CA ASN A 93 16.17 9.03 14.47
C ASN A 93 14.82 8.34 14.17
N LEU A 94 14.53 7.31 14.96
CA LEU A 94 13.37 6.44 14.74
C LEU A 94 12.07 7.14 15.16
N PRO A 95 10.96 6.99 14.40
CA PRO A 95 9.62 7.27 14.92
C PRO A 95 9.23 6.17 15.91
N ASP A 96 8.17 6.36 16.67
CA ASP A 96 7.61 5.28 17.50
C ASP A 96 6.88 4.25 16.64
N ILE A 97 6.12 4.75 15.67
CA ILE A 97 5.34 3.95 14.71
C ILE A 97 5.63 4.44 13.29
N ALA A 98 5.69 3.53 12.34
CA ALA A 98 5.59 3.88 10.92
C ALA A 98 4.51 3.05 10.21
N LEU A 99 3.81 3.68 9.26
CA LEU A 99 2.80 3.04 8.43
C LEU A 99 3.43 2.75 7.06
N PHE A 100 3.64 1.47 6.78
CA PHE A 100 4.39 1.00 5.62
C PHE A 100 3.45 0.59 4.47
N PRO A 101 3.44 1.31 3.34
CA PRO A 101 2.73 0.84 2.15
C PRO A 101 3.46 -0.32 1.44
N GLN A 102 4.79 -0.49 1.64
CA GLN A 102 5.59 -1.57 1.08
C GLN A 102 6.11 -2.50 2.18
N PRO A 103 5.52 -3.69 2.37
CA PRO A 103 6.01 -4.70 3.31
C PRO A 103 7.47 -5.12 3.10
N GLY A 104 7.94 -5.15 1.83
CA GLY A 104 9.34 -5.46 1.52
C GLY A 104 10.32 -4.47 2.14
N VAL A 105 10.01 -3.16 2.06
CA VAL A 105 10.80 -2.10 2.72
C VAL A 105 10.78 -2.28 4.24
N MET A 106 9.62 -2.59 4.80
CA MET A 106 9.46 -2.86 6.23
C MET A 106 10.32 -4.05 6.67
N MET A 107 10.29 -5.15 5.92
CA MET A 107 11.09 -6.35 6.24
C MET A 107 12.59 -6.09 6.13
N ASP A 108 13.07 -5.31 5.14
CA ASP A 108 14.46 -4.88 5.08
C ASP A 108 14.89 -4.16 6.37
N ILE A 109 14.05 -3.27 6.88
CA ILE A 109 14.31 -2.53 8.12
C ILE A 109 14.23 -3.46 9.34
N ALA A 110 13.24 -4.36 9.39
CA ALA A 110 13.08 -5.33 10.46
C ALA A 110 14.31 -6.25 10.58
N ASN A 111 14.86 -6.70 9.44
CA ASN A 111 16.09 -7.50 9.37
C ASN A 111 17.32 -6.76 9.93
N SER A 112 17.31 -5.44 9.99
CA SER A 112 18.36 -4.65 10.65
C SER A 112 18.26 -4.67 12.19
N GLY A 113 17.22 -5.27 12.75
CA GLY A 113 16.97 -5.36 14.20
C GLY A 113 16.46 -4.06 14.84
N LYS A 114 15.91 -3.14 14.03
CA LYS A 114 15.42 -1.83 14.53
C LYS A 114 13.94 -1.80 14.84
N MET A 115 13.16 -2.79 14.38
CA MET A 115 11.73 -2.87 14.63
C MET A 115 11.40 -3.86 15.73
N GLN A 116 10.28 -3.64 16.40
CA GLN A 116 9.76 -4.51 17.46
C GLN A 116 9.00 -5.70 16.86
N ASP A 117 9.12 -6.87 17.47
CA ASP A 117 8.24 -8.00 17.21
C ASP A 117 6.88 -7.75 17.89
N LEU A 118 5.88 -7.44 17.09
CA LEU A 118 4.54 -7.09 17.56
C LEU A 118 3.81 -8.25 18.25
N SER A 119 4.24 -9.52 18.02
CA SER A 119 3.67 -10.68 18.71
C SER A 119 3.91 -10.62 20.22
N ALA A 120 4.96 -9.90 20.66
CA ALA A 120 5.24 -9.67 22.06
C ALA A 120 4.44 -8.48 22.65
N LEU A 121 3.87 -7.65 21.81
CA LEU A 121 3.19 -6.41 22.22
C LEU A 121 1.67 -6.53 22.14
N LEU A 122 1.14 -7.32 21.19
CA LEU A 122 -0.28 -7.40 20.83
C LEU A 122 -0.75 -8.84 20.73
N ASP A 123 -2.03 -9.07 20.91
CA ASP A 123 -2.68 -10.38 20.74
C ASP A 123 -2.89 -10.68 19.25
N LYS A 124 -1.90 -11.33 18.63
CA LYS A 124 -1.91 -11.72 17.22
C LYS A 124 -3.16 -12.51 16.86
N SER A 125 -3.58 -13.49 17.70
CA SER A 125 -4.72 -14.36 17.40
C SER A 125 -6.04 -13.57 17.38
N LYS A 126 -6.20 -12.62 18.28
CA LYS A 126 -7.36 -11.74 18.31
C LYS A 126 -7.44 -10.87 17.05
N ILE A 127 -6.32 -10.27 16.64
CA ILE A 127 -6.24 -9.43 15.43
C ILE A 127 -6.56 -10.28 14.20
N GLU A 128 -5.88 -11.41 14.01
CA GLU A 128 -6.06 -12.30 12.86
C GLU A 128 -7.51 -12.79 12.71
N SER A 129 -8.21 -13.01 13.81
CA SER A 129 -9.62 -13.49 13.80
C SER A 129 -10.59 -12.51 13.13
N THR A 130 -10.26 -11.23 13.09
CA THR A 130 -11.10 -10.18 12.52
C THR A 130 -10.67 -9.72 11.14
N LEU A 131 -9.39 -9.89 10.77
CA LEU A 131 -8.84 -9.50 9.47
C LEU A 131 -9.41 -10.31 8.29
N VAL A 132 -9.32 -9.74 7.11
CA VAL A 132 -9.50 -10.48 5.86
C VAL A 132 -8.44 -11.59 5.79
N PRO A 133 -8.80 -12.84 5.42
CA PRO A 133 -7.85 -13.95 5.39
C PRO A 133 -6.66 -13.69 4.44
N GLY A 134 -5.43 -13.78 4.97
CA GLY A 134 -4.19 -13.55 4.22
C GLY A 134 -3.55 -12.20 4.44
N GLU A 135 -4.26 -11.21 4.97
CA GLU A 135 -3.74 -9.85 5.21
C GLU A 135 -2.52 -9.82 6.14
N LEU A 136 -2.52 -10.61 7.22
CA LEU A 136 -1.44 -10.60 8.20
C LEU A 136 -0.14 -11.22 7.66
N ALA A 137 -0.21 -11.99 6.58
CA ALA A 137 0.95 -12.63 5.99
C ALA A 137 2.02 -11.62 5.52
N ALA A 138 1.58 -10.47 4.96
CA ALA A 138 2.48 -9.42 4.49
C ALA A 138 3.32 -8.77 5.60
N GLY A 139 2.83 -8.81 6.85
CA GLY A 139 3.52 -8.28 8.02
C GLY A 139 4.33 -9.31 8.80
N THR A 140 4.32 -10.59 8.37
CA THR A 140 4.95 -11.71 9.07
C THR A 140 6.21 -12.15 8.34
N SER A 141 7.34 -12.17 9.04
CA SER A 141 8.63 -12.63 8.51
C SER A 141 8.69 -14.17 8.36
N ALA A 142 9.69 -14.65 7.63
CA ALA A 142 9.89 -16.09 7.39
C ALA A 142 10.12 -16.90 8.68
N ASP A 143 10.68 -16.28 9.74
CA ASP A 143 10.86 -16.91 11.06
C ASP A 143 9.62 -16.78 11.97
N GLY A 144 8.50 -16.26 11.44
CA GLY A 144 7.20 -16.19 12.10
C GLY A 144 6.99 -14.99 13.00
N LYS A 145 7.94 -14.05 13.08
CA LYS A 145 7.79 -12.80 13.81
C LYS A 145 6.87 -11.84 13.07
N LEU A 146 6.13 -11.05 13.83
CA LEU A 146 5.17 -10.08 13.30
C LEU A 146 5.76 -8.67 13.40
N TYR A 147 6.02 -8.02 12.26
CA TYR A 147 6.59 -6.68 12.22
C TYR A 147 5.60 -5.62 11.72
N GLY A 148 4.50 -6.03 11.09
CA GLY A 148 3.47 -5.12 10.61
C GLY A 148 2.07 -5.71 10.73
N ILE A 149 1.09 -4.87 11.05
CA ILE A 149 -0.32 -5.25 11.11
C ILE A 149 -1.10 -4.28 10.21
N PRO A 150 -1.96 -4.78 9.32
CA PRO A 150 -2.77 -3.93 8.46
C PRO A 150 -3.63 -2.94 9.25
N MET A 151 -3.61 -1.66 8.88
CA MET A 151 -4.47 -0.61 9.43
C MET A 151 -5.37 0.03 8.37
N SER A 152 -5.08 -0.24 7.11
CA SER A 152 -5.90 0.14 5.95
C SER A 152 -5.78 -0.93 4.88
N MET A 153 -6.77 -1.01 3.98
CA MET A 153 -6.75 -1.91 2.85
C MET A 153 -7.00 -1.16 1.55
N ASN A 154 -6.17 -1.44 0.55
CA ASN A 154 -6.36 -1.04 -0.83
C ASN A 154 -6.76 -2.26 -1.66
N ILE A 155 -7.93 -2.22 -2.25
CA ILE A 155 -8.44 -3.29 -3.12
C ILE A 155 -8.03 -2.95 -4.54
N LYS A 156 -7.17 -3.76 -5.17
CA LYS A 156 -6.55 -3.47 -6.47
C LYS A 156 -7.17 -4.21 -7.65
N SER A 157 -7.87 -5.31 -7.42
CA SER A 157 -8.57 -6.10 -8.45
C SER A 157 -9.90 -5.47 -8.88
N LEU A 158 -9.88 -4.20 -9.27
CA LEU A 158 -11.07 -3.43 -9.62
C LEU A 158 -10.98 -2.86 -11.04
N VAL A 159 -12.11 -2.87 -11.76
CA VAL A 159 -12.27 -2.17 -13.03
C VAL A 159 -13.44 -1.19 -12.91
N TRP A 160 -13.14 0.06 -13.18
CA TRP A 160 -14.06 1.20 -13.11
C TRP A 160 -14.57 1.56 -14.49
N TYR A 161 -15.82 2.02 -14.57
CA TYR A 161 -16.44 2.41 -15.84
C TYR A 161 -17.45 3.56 -15.67
N PRO A 162 -17.71 4.37 -16.71
CA PRO A 162 -18.73 5.44 -16.69
C PRO A 162 -20.11 4.83 -16.82
N LYS A 163 -20.82 4.66 -15.68
CA LYS A 163 -22.02 3.84 -15.54
C LYS A 163 -23.09 4.14 -16.60
N LYS A 164 -23.53 5.39 -16.68
CA LYS A 164 -24.59 5.82 -17.61
C LYS A 164 -24.23 5.57 -19.07
N ALA A 165 -23.00 5.90 -19.47
CA ALA A 165 -22.56 5.72 -20.85
C ALA A 165 -22.35 4.26 -21.20
N PHE A 166 -21.85 3.46 -20.27
CA PHE A 166 -21.64 2.02 -20.41
C PHE A 166 -22.99 1.29 -20.61
N GLU A 167 -23.98 1.61 -19.78
CA GLU A 167 -25.34 1.08 -19.87
C GLU A 167 -26.04 1.52 -21.15
N ALA A 168 -25.89 2.78 -21.57
CA ALA A 168 -26.48 3.31 -22.80
C ALA A 168 -25.94 2.62 -24.06
N LYS A 169 -24.69 2.13 -24.03
CA LYS A 169 -24.08 1.30 -25.09
C LYS A 169 -24.53 -0.15 -25.03
N GLY A 170 -25.23 -0.56 -23.99
CA GLY A 170 -25.66 -1.94 -23.79
C GLY A 170 -24.53 -2.90 -23.41
N TYR A 171 -23.38 -2.38 -23.00
CA TYR A 171 -22.24 -3.18 -22.52
C TYR A 171 -22.62 -3.95 -21.25
N LYS A 172 -21.99 -5.09 -21.04
CA LYS A 172 -22.27 -5.95 -19.89
C LYS A 172 -20.99 -6.12 -19.06
N VAL A 173 -21.16 -6.14 -17.75
CA VAL A 173 -20.07 -6.44 -16.81
C VAL A 173 -19.60 -7.87 -17.05
N PRO A 174 -18.29 -8.09 -17.34
CA PRO A 174 -17.75 -9.42 -17.58
C PRO A 174 -17.56 -10.19 -16.27
N THR A 175 -17.73 -11.49 -16.32
CA THR A 175 -17.54 -12.43 -15.19
C THR A 175 -16.32 -13.31 -15.36
N THR A 176 -15.75 -13.36 -16.58
CA THR A 176 -14.54 -14.09 -16.91
C THR A 176 -13.57 -13.23 -17.71
N ILE A 177 -12.27 -13.61 -17.73
CA ILE A 177 -11.26 -12.94 -18.58
C ILE A 177 -11.68 -12.98 -20.06
N ALA A 178 -12.22 -14.11 -20.54
CA ALA A 178 -12.68 -14.23 -21.92
C ALA A 178 -13.83 -13.24 -22.24
N GLU A 179 -14.74 -13.01 -21.29
CA GLU A 179 -15.80 -11.99 -21.45
C GLU A 179 -15.23 -10.56 -21.39
N LEU A 180 -14.17 -10.31 -20.58
CA LEU A 180 -13.48 -9.03 -20.55
C LEU A 180 -12.77 -8.74 -21.87
N GLU A 181 -12.15 -9.74 -22.49
CA GLU A 181 -11.58 -9.64 -23.83
C GLU A 181 -12.67 -9.34 -24.89
N ALA A 182 -13.79 -10.04 -24.81
CA ALA A 182 -14.92 -9.79 -25.71
C ALA A 182 -15.49 -8.38 -25.57
N LEU A 183 -15.64 -7.88 -24.35
CA LEU A 183 -16.04 -6.49 -24.06
C LEU A 183 -15.03 -5.49 -24.62
N THR A 184 -13.72 -5.72 -24.39
CA THR A 184 -12.63 -4.91 -24.93
C THR A 184 -12.73 -4.81 -26.46
N ASN A 185 -12.88 -5.94 -27.15
CA ASN A 185 -13.03 -5.99 -28.60
C ASN A 185 -14.32 -5.31 -29.09
N GLN A 186 -15.43 -5.45 -28.36
CA GLN A 186 -16.69 -4.78 -28.68
C GLN A 186 -16.54 -3.25 -28.62
N ILE A 187 -15.94 -2.70 -27.54
CA ILE A 187 -15.74 -1.26 -27.38
C ILE A 187 -14.82 -0.73 -28.49
N THR A 188 -13.75 -1.47 -28.83
CA THR A 188 -12.85 -1.11 -29.94
C THR A 188 -13.60 -1.10 -31.28
N ALA A 189 -14.44 -2.10 -31.56
CA ALA A 189 -15.25 -2.16 -32.76
C ALA A 189 -16.28 -1.03 -32.86
N ASP A 190 -16.77 -0.52 -31.73
CA ASP A 190 -17.64 0.67 -31.64
C ASP A 190 -16.90 1.99 -31.86
N GLY A 191 -15.57 1.95 -32.11
CA GLY A 191 -14.75 3.11 -32.49
C GLY A 191 -14.22 3.91 -31.31
N THR A 192 -14.25 3.36 -30.09
CA THR A 192 -13.67 4.00 -28.89
C THR A 192 -12.58 3.10 -28.30
N PRO A 193 -11.42 3.65 -27.90
CA PRO A 193 -10.45 2.87 -27.13
C PRO A 193 -11.10 2.34 -25.84
N PRO A 194 -11.05 1.04 -25.54
CA PRO A 194 -11.67 0.51 -24.34
C PRO A 194 -11.01 1.03 -23.04
N TRP A 195 -9.70 1.16 -23.01
CA TRP A 195 -8.96 1.40 -21.78
C TRP A 195 -8.41 2.82 -21.66
N CYS A 196 -8.56 3.39 -20.48
CA CYS A 196 -7.79 4.51 -19.96
C CYS A 196 -6.70 3.95 -19.05
N VAL A 197 -5.43 4.19 -19.36
CA VAL A 197 -4.29 3.72 -18.55
C VAL A 197 -3.28 4.85 -18.38
N GLY A 198 -2.74 4.99 -17.17
CA GLY A 198 -1.63 5.87 -16.84
C GLY A 198 -0.80 5.25 -15.73
N ILE A 199 0.53 5.33 -15.86
CA ILE A 199 1.47 4.76 -14.89
C ILE A 199 2.48 5.79 -14.36
N GLU A 200 2.39 7.05 -14.80
CA GLU A 200 3.24 8.11 -14.27
C GLU A 200 2.90 8.36 -12.79
N SER A 201 3.91 8.36 -11.94
CA SER A 201 3.82 8.54 -10.49
C SER A 201 5.14 9.09 -9.93
N ALA A 202 5.71 10.11 -10.56
CA ALA A 202 7.00 10.69 -10.17
C ALA A 202 8.10 9.61 -9.96
N ALA A 203 8.68 9.51 -8.76
CA ALA A 203 9.70 8.51 -8.45
C ALA A 203 9.19 7.07 -8.46
N ALA A 204 7.88 6.87 -8.28
CA ALA A 204 7.24 5.56 -8.27
C ALA A 204 6.63 5.17 -9.63
N THR A 205 6.92 5.89 -10.72
CA THR A 205 6.41 5.58 -12.05
C THR A 205 6.64 4.11 -12.41
N GLY A 206 5.57 3.43 -12.79
CA GLY A 206 5.58 2.00 -13.15
C GLY A 206 4.71 1.10 -12.25
N TRP A 207 4.47 1.47 -11.00
CA TRP A 207 3.69 0.64 -10.07
C TRP A 207 2.27 0.28 -10.58
N PRO A 208 1.52 1.15 -11.29
CA PRO A 208 0.21 0.71 -11.79
C PRO A 208 0.29 -0.37 -12.87
N ALA A 209 1.44 -0.50 -13.55
CA ALA A 209 1.66 -1.55 -14.52
C ALA A 209 2.02 -2.88 -13.85
N THR A 210 2.76 -2.87 -12.74
CA THR A 210 3.06 -4.11 -12.00
C THR A 210 1.81 -4.76 -11.47
N ASP A 211 0.86 -3.96 -10.98
CA ASP A 211 -0.46 -4.41 -10.52
C ASP A 211 -1.22 -5.27 -11.58
N TRP A 212 -1.11 -4.93 -12.87
CA TRP A 212 -1.71 -5.72 -13.93
C TRP A 212 -1.06 -7.10 -14.05
N ILE A 213 0.29 -7.12 -14.01
CA ILE A 213 1.05 -8.37 -14.10
C ILE A 213 0.72 -9.27 -12.92
N GLU A 214 0.74 -8.71 -11.71
CA GLU A 214 0.47 -9.39 -10.45
C GLU A 214 -0.91 -9.99 -10.39
N ASP A 215 -1.93 -9.21 -10.80
CA ASP A 215 -3.30 -9.70 -10.88
C ASP A 215 -3.44 -10.88 -11.84
N PHE A 216 -2.76 -10.86 -13.00
CA PHE A 216 -2.82 -11.98 -13.94
C PHE A 216 -1.99 -13.18 -13.49
N VAL A 217 -0.82 -12.97 -12.88
CA VAL A 217 -0.04 -14.05 -12.24
C VAL A 217 -0.88 -14.76 -11.18
N LEU A 218 -1.58 -13.99 -10.33
CA LEU A 218 -2.46 -14.56 -9.31
C LEU A 218 -3.65 -15.34 -9.93
N ARG A 219 -4.23 -14.85 -11.02
CA ARG A 219 -5.37 -15.50 -11.71
C ARG A 219 -5.01 -16.76 -12.46
N TYR A 220 -3.87 -16.77 -13.13
CA TYR A 220 -3.42 -17.91 -13.93
C TYR A 220 -2.67 -18.95 -13.10
N GLY A 221 -1.85 -18.51 -12.14
CA GLY A 221 -1.02 -19.38 -11.31
C GLY A 221 -1.66 -19.82 -10.01
N GLY A 222 -2.65 -19.08 -9.53
CA GLY A 222 -3.21 -19.25 -8.21
C GLY A 222 -2.28 -18.74 -7.08
N PRO A 223 -2.75 -18.78 -5.83
CA PRO A 223 -2.04 -18.18 -4.70
C PRO A 223 -0.66 -18.81 -4.42
N GLU A 224 -0.52 -20.12 -4.60
CA GLU A 224 0.75 -20.82 -4.33
C GLU A 224 1.86 -20.39 -5.31
N LYS A 225 1.55 -20.31 -6.61
CA LYS A 225 2.51 -19.87 -7.63
C LYS A 225 2.84 -18.39 -7.50
N TYR A 226 1.85 -17.59 -7.14
CA TYR A 226 2.04 -16.18 -6.83
C TYR A 226 3.03 -16.02 -5.66
N ASP A 227 2.84 -16.74 -4.56
CA ASP A 227 3.72 -16.70 -3.39
C ASP A 227 5.15 -17.15 -3.72
N GLN A 228 5.29 -18.21 -4.53
CA GLN A 228 6.61 -18.70 -5.00
C GLN A 228 7.33 -17.64 -5.84
N TRP A 229 6.60 -16.93 -6.70
CA TRP A 229 7.16 -15.87 -7.53
C TRP A 229 7.59 -14.67 -6.68
N VAL A 230 6.74 -14.19 -5.78
CA VAL A 230 7.04 -13.07 -4.88
C VAL A 230 8.26 -13.35 -4.00
N LYS A 231 8.44 -14.61 -3.58
CA LYS A 231 9.58 -15.04 -2.76
C LYS A 231 10.81 -15.45 -3.57
N HIS A 232 10.76 -15.35 -4.90
CA HIS A 232 11.82 -15.80 -5.81
C HIS A 232 12.15 -17.31 -5.69
N GLU A 233 11.16 -18.12 -5.32
CA GLU A 233 11.27 -19.59 -5.36
C GLU A 233 11.12 -20.13 -6.79
N ILE A 234 10.52 -19.34 -7.67
CA ILE A 234 10.57 -19.50 -9.13
C ILE A 234 11.15 -18.21 -9.74
N PRO A 235 11.78 -18.28 -10.93
CA PRO A 235 12.39 -17.10 -11.56
C PRO A 235 11.39 -15.96 -11.77
N PHE A 236 11.84 -14.72 -11.67
CA PHE A 236 10.99 -13.56 -11.95
C PHE A 236 10.43 -13.58 -13.38
N ASN A 237 11.22 -14.06 -14.34
CA ASN A 237 10.85 -14.19 -15.76
C ASN A 237 10.22 -15.55 -16.09
N ASP A 238 9.61 -16.24 -15.13
CA ASP A 238 8.88 -17.50 -15.37
C ASP A 238 7.80 -17.31 -16.45
N GLY A 239 7.48 -18.40 -17.16
CA GLY A 239 6.47 -18.39 -18.21
C GLY A 239 5.10 -17.89 -17.76
N LEU A 240 4.74 -18.05 -16.49
CA LEU A 240 3.52 -17.52 -15.89
C LEU A 240 3.52 -15.97 -15.86
N VAL A 241 4.65 -15.34 -15.55
CA VAL A 241 4.79 -13.89 -15.55
C VAL A 241 4.75 -13.33 -16.96
N VAL A 242 5.41 -14.03 -17.91
CA VAL A 242 5.32 -13.69 -19.34
C VAL A 242 3.85 -13.75 -19.80
N GLN A 243 3.10 -14.79 -19.41
CA GLN A 243 1.67 -14.90 -19.72
C GLN A 243 0.86 -13.73 -19.14
N GLY A 244 1.09 -13.35 -17.89
CA GLY A 244 0.40 -12.22 -17.27
C GLY A 244 0.69 -10.89 -17.98
N ALA A 245 1.95 -10.66 -18.36
CA ALA A 245 2.35 -9.48 -19.11
C ALA A 245 1.73 -9.45 -20.53
N GLN A 246 1.68 -10.59 -21.22
CA GLN A 246 1.05 -10.72 -22.54
C GLN A 246 -0.46 -10.46 -22.46
N GLU A 247 -1.13 -10.88 -21.39
CA GLU A 247 -2.56 -10.59 -21.21
C GLU A 247 -2.81 -9.10 -20.98
N PHE A 248 -2.00 -8.43 -20.18
CA PHE A 248 -2.04 -6.98 -20.05
C PHE A 248 -1.79 -6.28 -21.39
N GLU A 249 -0.78 -6.72 -22.14
CA GLU A 249 -0.50 -6.17 -23.48
C GLU A 249 -1.69 -6.32 -24.43
N LYS A 250 -2.29 -7.50 -24.49
CA LYS A 250 -3.43 -7.82 -25.32
C LYS A 250 -4.67 -7.00 -24.98
N LEU A 251 -5.00 -6.89 -23.70
CA LEU A 251 -6.17 -6.14 -23.24
C LEU A 251 -5.99 -4.64 -23.40
N ALA A 252 -4.93 -4.09 -22.84
CA ALA A 252 -4.85 -2.66 -22.57
C ALA A 252 -3.71 -1.92 -23.30
N LEU A 253 -2.75 -2.62 -23.94
CA LEU A 253 -1.63 -1.97 -24.63
C LEU A 253 -1.61 -2.19 -26.14
N ALA A 254 -2.46 -3.09 -26.67
CA ALA A 254 -2.59 -3.33 -28.10
C ALA A 254 -3.06 -2.06 -28.83
N ASP A 255 -2.70 -1.96 -30.12
CA ASP A 255 -3.06 -0.82 -30.94
C ASP A 255 -4.58 -0.62 -30.99
N GLY A 256 -5.02 0.60 -30.68
CA GLY A 256 -6.43 0.98 -30.61
C GLY A 256 -7.11 0.69 -29.26
N ASN A 257 -6.49 -0.08 -28.38
CA ASN A 257 -7.11 -0.47 -27.09
C ASN A 257 -6.93 0.55 -25.97
N VAL A 258 -5.93 1.44 -26.03
CA VAL A 258 -5.68 2.43 -24.98
C VAL A 258 -5.82 3.86 -25.51
N PHE A 259 -6.52 4.69 -24.76
CA PHE A 259 -6.68 6.11 -25.06
C PHE A 259 -5.31 6.83 -25.08
N GLY A 260 -5.02 7.54 -26.15
CA GLY A 260 -3.75 8.21 -26.38
C GLY A 260 -2.63 7.31 -26.93
N GLY A 261 -2.88 5.99 -27.02
CA GLY A 261 -1.91 5.00 -27.50
C GLY A 261 -0.90 4.56 -26.44
N ARG A 262 -0.24 3.42 -26.68
CA ARG A 262 0.68 2.77 -25.74
C ARG A 262 1.75 3.70 -25.15
N LYS A 263 2.33 4.60 -25.95
CA LYS A 263 3.40 5.50 -25.49
C LYS A 263 2.90 6.56 -24.50
N ALA A 264 1.64 6.96 -24.58
CA ALA A 264 1.06 7.92 -23.65
C ALA A 264 0.90 7.34 -22.23
N VAL A 265 0.79 6.03 -22.10
CA VAL A 265 0.61 5.34 -20.82
C VAL A 265 1.69 5.72 -19.81
N VAL A 266 2.96 5.83 -20.26
CA VAL A 266 4.09 6.14 -19.36
C VAL A 266 4.16 7.61 -18.93
N SER A 267 3.43 8.50 -19.59
CA SER A 267 3.37 9.93 -19.28
C SER A 267 2.03 10.37 -18.70
N ASN A 268 1.00 9.53 -18.79
CA ASN A 268 -0.30 9.80 -18.18
C ASN A 268 -0.19 9.57 -16.67
N ALA A 269 -0.48 10.60 -15.88
CA ALA A 269 -0.51 10.49 -14.43
C ALA A 269 -1.59 9.50 -13.99
N PHE A 270 -1.23 8.54 -13.12
CA PHE A 270 -2.18 7.52 -12.64
C PHE A 270 -3.40 8.12 -11.96
N GLN A 271 -3.22 9.26 -11.26
CA GLN A 271 -4.31 9.95 -10.55
C GLN A 271 -5.44 10.39 -11.48
N THR A 272 -5.11 10.85 -12.68
CA THR A 272 -6.08 11.46 -13.60
C THR A 272 -6.33 10.64 -14.86
N ALA A 273 -5.71 9.48 -14.98
CA ALA A 273 -5.83 8.61 -16.16
C ALA A 273 -7.28 8.19 -16.46
N ALA A 274 -8.12 8.09 -15.44
CA ALA A 274 -9.54 7.75 -15.58
C ALA A 274 -10.42 8.91 -16.11
N ASN A 275 -9.99 10.16 -15.99
CA ASN A 275 -10.84 11.32 -16.27
C ASN A 275 -11.44 11.37 -17.69
N PRO A 276 -10.76 10.89 -18.75
CA PRO A 276 -11.33 10.81 -20.09
C PRO A 276 -12.59 9.95 -20.20
N MET A 277 -12.82 8.98 -19.27
CA MET A 277 -14.05 8.18 -19.23
C MET A 277 -15.32 9.04 -19.00
N PHE A 278 -15.18 10.14 -18.26
CA PHE A 278 -16.29 11.00 -17.85
C PHE A 278 -16.48 12.23 -18.75
N GLN A 279 -15.83 12.24 -19.92
CA GLN A 279 -16.12 13.22 -20.97
C GLN A 279 -17.40 12.84 -21.74
N ASP A 280 -17.99 13.79 -22.42
CA ASP A 280 -19.16 13.56 -23.29
C ASP A 280 -18.79 13.89 -24.75
N PRO A 281 -18.69 12.89 -25.66
CA PRO A 281 -18.73 11.45 -25.37
C PRO A 281 -17.47 10.96 -24.64
N PRO A 282 -17.56 9.80 -23.93
CA PRO A 282 -16.41 9.17 -23.30
C PRO A 282 -15.29 8.86 -24.31
N LYS A 283 -14.03 9.04 -23.86
CA LYS A 283 -12.85 8.74 -24.70
C LYS A 283 -12.29 7.35 -24.47
N CYS A 284 -12.73 6.69 -23.41
CA CYS A 284 -12.47 5.29 -23.05
C CYS A 284 -13.56 4.85 -22.06
N PHE A 285 -13.68 3.56 -21.79
CA PHE A 285 -14.77 3.02 -20.97
C PHE A 285 -14.30 2.26 -19.73
N LEU A 286 -13.07 1.79 -19.71
CA LEU A 286 -12.54 0.92 -18.65
C LEU A 286 -11.26 1.50 -18.06
N HIS A 287 -11.14 1.42 -16.74
CA HIS A 287 -9.93 1.80 -16.01
C HIS A 287 -9.68 0.83 -14.86
N ARG A 288 -8.52 0.16 -14.82
CA ARG A 288 -8.12 -0.68 -13.71
C ARG A 288 -7.32 0.14 -12.70
N GLN A 289 -7.82 0.24 -11.47
CA GLN A 289 -7.14 0.94 -10.38
C GLN A 289 -7.75 0.57 -9.04
N GLY A 290 -6.99 0.78 -7.96
CA GLY A 290 -7.44 0.56 -6.59
C GLY A 290 -8.57 1.49 -6.13
N ASN A 291 -9.21 1.16 -5.00
CA ASN A 291 -10.34 1.91 -4.45
C ASN A 291 -10.03 3.38 -4.12
N PHE A 292 -8.77 3.71 -3.83
CA PHE A 292 -8.34 5.09 -3.55
C PHE A 292 -8.58 6.07 -4.70
N ILE A 293 -8.91 5.59 -5.91
CA ILE A 293 -9.26 6.45 -7.05
C ILE A 293 -10.52 7.30 -6.81
N THR A 294 -11.33 6.98 -5.81
CA THR A 294 -12.50 7.75 -5.42
C THR A 294 -12.18 8.98 -4.56
N GLN A 295 -10.91 9.14 -4.14
CA GLN A 295 -10.45 10.30 -3.39
C GLN A 295 -10.45 11.59 -4.23
N LYS A 296 -10.28 12.72 -3.54
CA LYS A 296 -10.06 14.01 -4.19
C LYS A 296 -8.84 13.97 -5.11
N ASP A 297 -8.92 14.75 -6.17
CA ASP A 297 -7.87 14.91 -7.20
C ASP A 297 -7.69 13.70 -8.14
N PHE A 298 -8.51 12.63 -7.98
CA PHE A 298 -8.55 11.50 -8.92
C PHE A 298 -9.73 11.67 -9.90
N PHE A 299 -10.91 11.17 -9.56
CA PHE A 299 -12.07 11.43 -10.40
C PHE A 299 -12.45 12.92 -10.38
N PRO A 300 -13.03 13.45 -11.47
CA PRO A 300 -13.55 14.81 -11.48
C PRO A 300 -14.52 15.06 -10.32
N ASP A 301 -14.50 16.25 -9.71
CA ASP A 301 -15.33 16.58 -8.55
C ASP A 301 -16.82 16.31 -8.77
N LYS A 302 -17.33 16.58 -9.99
CA LYS A 302 -18.72 16.29 -10.39
C LYS A 302 -19.04 14.79 -10.27
N VAL A 303 -18.09 13.93 -10.63
CA VAL A 303 -18.23 12.48 -10.59
C VAL A 303 -18.20 12.00 -9.14
N ARG A 304 -17.24 12.50 -8.36
CA ARG A 304 -17.11 12.18 -6.94
C ARG A 304 -18.35 12.56 -6.13
N ALA A 305 -18.96 13.69 -6.44
CA ALA A 305 -20.18 14.14 -5.76
C ALA A 305 -21.39 13.23 -6.01
N ASN A 306 -21.33 12.33 -6.99
CA ASN A 306 -22.42 11.45 -7.39
C ASN A 306 -21.90 10.05 -7.78
N LEU A 307 -21.02 9.46 -6.96
CA LEU A 307 -20.33 8.20 -7.29
C LEU A 307 -21.29 7.10 -7.74
N ASP A 308 -22.32 6.82 -6.96
CA ASP A 308 -23.28 5.72 -7.23
C ASP A 308 -24.05 5.87 -8.56
N GLU A 309 -24.18 7.10 -9.06
CA GLU A 309 -24.85 7.38 -10.34
C GLU A 309 -23.90 7.43 -11.53
N GLU A 310 -22.70 7.95 -11.32
CA GLU A 310 -21.74 8.22 -12.42
C GLU A 310 -20.76 7.08 -12.63
N VAL A 311 -20.44 6.32 -11.57
CA VAL A 311 -19.39 5.32 -11.57
C VAL A 311 -19.96 3.93 -11.37
N GLY A 312 -19.58 2.99 -12.23
CA GLY A 312 -19.71 1.58 -11.97
C GLY A 312 -18.34 0.97 -11.67
N VAL A 313 -18.34 -0.08 -10.88
CA VAL A 313 -17.15 -0.86 -10.55
C VAL A 313 -17.48 -2.34 -10.63
N PHE A 314 -16.57 -3.12 -11.18
CA PHE A 314 -16.66 -4.56 -11.10
C PHE A 314 -15.32 -5.16 -10.70
N TYR A 315 -15.38 -6.34 -10.13
CA TYR A 315 -14.22 -7.13 -9.79
C TYR A 315 -13.50 -7.58 -11.08
N LEU A 316 -12.18 -7.38 -11.19
CA LEU A 316 -11.40 -7.88 -12.33
C LEU A 316 -11.58 -9.39 -12.42
N PRO A 317 -12.21 -9.92 -13.49
CA PRO A 317 -12.66 -11.29 -13.52
C PRO A 317 -11.51 -12.30 -13.48
N GLY A 318 -11.81 -13.50 -13.02
CA GLY A 318 -10.91 -14.65 -13.07
C GLY A 318 -10.96 -15.40 -14.39
N VAL A 319 -10.23 -16.51 -14.46
CA VAL A 319 -10.25 -17.42 -15.63
C VAL A 319 -11.65 -18.01 -15.81
N ASP A 320 -12.33 -18.29 -14.70
CA ASP A 320 -13.74 -18.65 -14.68
C ASP A 320 -14.48 -17.84 -13.62
N ALA A 321 -15.82 -17.84 -13.65
CA ALA A 321 -16.66 -16.99 -12.80
C ALA A 321 -16.53 -17.29 -11.29
N ASN A 322 -16.03 -18.46 -10.91
CA ASN A 322 -15.81 -18.87 -9.53
C ASN A 322 -14.38 -18.55 -9.03
N ASN A 323 -13.48 -18.25 -9.95
CA ASN A 323 -12.10 -17.88 -9.66
C ASN A 323 -12.05 -16.38 -9.39
N LYS A 324 -12.10 -15.99 -8.11
CA LYS A 324 -12.11 -14.59 -7.65
C LYS A 324 -10.97 -14.30 -6.66
N PRO A 325 -9.71 -14.45 -7.06
CA PRO A 325 -8.59 -14.08 -6.20
C PRO A 325 -8.46 -12.56 -6.16
N LEU A 326 -8.30 -11.99 -4.98
CA LEU A 326 -8.18 -10.55 -4.75
C LEU A 326 -6.73 -10.16 -4.56
N LEU A 327 -6.24 -9.26 -5.43
CA LEU A 327 -5.01 -8.53 -5.22
C LEU A 327 -5.33 -7.27 -4.44
N GLY A 328 -4.57 -6.99 -3.40
CA GLY A 328 -4.71 -5.79 -2.60
C GLY A 328 -3.38 -5.27 -2.09
N GLY A 329 -3.46 -4.25 -1.30
CA GLY A 329 -2.35 -3.62 -0.60
C GLY A 329 -2.91 -2.89 0.59
N GLY A 330 -2.16 -1.96 1.14
CA GLY A 330 -2.56 -1.15 2.28
C GLY A 330 -1.37 -0.73 3.10
N ASP A 331 -1.64 -0.06 4.20
CA ASP A 331 -0.59 0.38 5.11
C ASP A 331 -0.51 -0.55 6.31
N LEU A 332 0.70 -1.05 6.57
CA LEU A 332 0.99 -1.88 7.72
C LEU A 332 1.59 -1.01 8.83
N ALA A 333 0.95 -0.99 9.99
CA ALA A 333 1.49 -0.34 11.18
C ALA A 333 2.60 -1.21 11.78
N GLY A 334 3.82 -0.67 11.84
CA GLY A 334 4.99 -1.28 12.46
C GLY A 334 5.57 -0.38 13.55
N ALA A 335 6.09 -0.95 14.64
CA ALA A 335 6.61 -0.21 15.78
C ALA A 335 8.14 -0.27 15.87
N PHE A 336 8.73 0.85 16.27
CA PHE A 336 10.15 0.97 16.63
C PHE A 336 10.34 1.09 18.14
N SER A 337 9.33 1.57 18.85
CA SER A 337 9.29 1.61 20.33
C SER A 337 8.39 0.51 20.90
N ASN A 338 8.63 0.16 22.17
CA ASN A 338 7.84 -0.79 22.95
C ASN A 338 7.29 -0.19 24.26
N ASP A 339 7.28 1.13 24.37
CA ASP A 339 6.69 1.83 25.52
C ASP A 339 5.16 1.66 25.54
N GLU A 340 4.55 1.98 26.69
CA GLU A 340 3.12 1.76 26.93
C GLU A 340 2.21 2.63 26.04
N ASP A 341 2.64 3.84 25.66
CA ASP A 341 1.84 4.72 24.80
C ASP A 341 1.87 4.25 23.34
N THR A 342 3.04 3.82 22.84
CA THR A 342 3.17 3.15 21.53
C THR A 342 2.29 1.91 21.44
N LYS A 343 2.28 1.07 22.49
CA LYS A 343 1.42 -0.12 22.53
C LYS A 343 -0.07 0.22 22.46
N LYS A 344 -0.51 1.23 23.23
CA LYS A 344 -1.91 1.68 23.23
C LYS A 344 -2.34 2.15 21.83
N VAL A 345 -1.50 3.00 21.19
CA VAL A 345 -1.77 3.51 19.85
C VAL A 345 -1.78 2.38 18.82
N MET A 346 -0.79 1.48 18.86
CA MET A 346 -0.76 0.30 17.97
C MET A 346 -2.00 -0.58 18.14
N ALA A 347 -2.40 -0.86 19.38
CA ALA A 347 -3.59 -1.67 19.65
C ALA A 347 -4.87 -1.05 19.08
N HIS A 348 -5.00 0.27 19.10
CA HIS A 348 -6.14 0.97 18.50
C HIS A 348 -6.07 0.98 16.98
N LEU A 349 -4.93 1.40 16.40
CA LEU A 349 -4.73 1.46 14.95
C LEU A 349 -5.00 0.13 14.24
N THR A 350 -4.75 -0.98 14.91
CA THR A 350 -4.89 -2.34 14.38
C THR A 350 -6.11 -3.07 14.90
N SER A 351 -7.09 -2.34 15.43
CA SER A 351 -8.35 -2.88 15.91
C SER A 351 -9.49 -2.68 14.89
N PRO A 352 -10.55 -3.49 14.93
CA PRO A 352 -11.74 -3.26 14.10
C PRO A 352 -12.51 -1.98 14.46
N ASP A 353 -12.20 -1.34 15.58
CA ASP A 353 -12.84 -0.09 16.03
C ASP A 353 -12.16 1.17 15.45
N PHE A 354 -10.97 1.01 14.88
CA PHE A 354 -10.27 2.12 14.23
C PHE A 354 -10.91 2.45 12.88
N GLU A 355 -11.11 3.72 12.62
CA GLU A 355 -11.57 4.23 11.34
C GLU A 355 -10.99 5.63 11.07
N PHE A 356 -10.85 5.98 9.80
CA PHE A 356 -10.56 7.35 9.42
C PHE A 356 -11.81 8.21 9.61
N ALA A 357 -11.62 9.44 10.07
CA ALA A 357 -12.68 10.43 9.95
C ALA A 357 -12.95 10.72 8.45
N ASP A 358 -14.18 11.08 8.13
CA ASP A 358 -14.63 11.38 6.76
C ASP A 358 -14.26 10.27 5.75
N LEU A 359 -14.91 9.12 5.89
CA LEU A 359 -14.73 7.96 5.00
C LEU A 359 -15.03 8.29 3.54
N ALA A 360 -15.88 9.30 3.27
CA ALA A 360 -16.20 9.73 1.91
C ALA A 360 -15.00 10.43 1.22
N ALA A 361 -14.23 11.20 1.97
CA ALA A 361 -13.08 11.92 1.44
C ALA A 361 -11.83 11.03 1.38
N SER A 362 -11.63 10.18 2.40
CA SER A 362 -10.41 9.37 2.55
C SER A 362 -10.39 8.10 1.71
N SER A 363 -11.55 7.59 1.26
CA SER A 363 -11.73 6.29 0.58
C SER A 363 -11.11 5.11 1.35
N TRP A 364 -10.98 5.26 2.66
CA TRP A 364 -10.40 4.24 3.52
C TRP A 364 -11.29 3.01 3.61
N ILE A 365 -10.68 1.83 3.54
CA ILE A 365 -11.32 0.54 3.76
C ILE A 365 -10.64 -0.15 4.94
N SER A 366 -11.45 -0.64 5.87
CA SER A 366 -10.96 -1.41 7.00
C SER A 366 -10.40 -2.77 6.53
N PRO A 367 -9.25 -3.22 7.04
CA PRO A 367 -8.78 -4.57 6.80
C PRO A 367 -9.55 -5.63 7.61
N HIS A 368 -10.43 -5.20 8.51
CA HIS A 368 -11.22 -6.08 9.36
C HIS A 368 -12.57 -6.39 8.73
N LYS A 369 -12.83 -7.66 8.37
CA LYS A 369 -14.13 -8.11 7.83
C LYS A 369 -15.30 -7.95 8.80
N THR A 370 -15.01 -7.64 10.07
CA THR A 370 -16.00 -7.35 11.11
C THR A 370 -16.38 -5.89 11.19
N PHE A 371 -15.78 -5.03 10.37
CA PHE A 371 -16.12 -3.62 10.30
C PHE A 371 -17.56 -3.42 9.86
N ASP A 372 -18.26 -2.46 10.48
CA ASP A 372 -19.65 -2.14 10.13
C ASP A 372 -19.73 -1.44 8.77
N VAL A 373 -20.07 -2.19 7.73
CA VAL A 373 -20.18 -1.69 6.36
C VAL A 373 -21.22 -0.57 6.19
N SER A 374 -22.15 -0.41 7.13
CA SER A 374 -23.14 0.68 7.08
C SER A 374 -22.51 2.07 7.27
N LYS A 375 -21.30 2.12 7.83
CA LYS A 375 -20.51 3.36 8.00
C LYS A 375 -19.93 3.88 6.68
N TYR A 376 -19.76 3.04 5.66
CA TYR A 376 -19.30 3.51 4.36
C TYR A 376 -20.33 4.44 3.69
N PRO A 377 -19.87 5.54 3.06
CA PRO A 377 -20.73 6.66 2.71
C PRO A 377 -21.67 6.39 1.53
N ASP A 378 -21.31 5.48 0.65
CA ASP A 378 -22.00 5.22 -0.62
C ASP A 378 -21.99 3.73 -0.98
N GLU A 379 -22.89 3.33 -1.90
CA GLU A 379 -23.02 1.93 -2.33
C GLU A 379 -21.80 1.44 -3.14
N THR A 380 -21.11 2.35 -3.81
CA THR A 380 -19.88 2.06 -4.54
C THR A 380 -18.79 1.59 -3.58
N THR A 381 -18.56 2.32 -2.47
CA THR A 381 -17.59 1.95 -1.43
C THR A 381 -17.99 0.66 -0.72
N LYS A 382 -19.29 0.48 -0.39
CA LYS A 382 -19.79 -0.77 0.18
C LYS A 382 -19.57 -1.98 -0.73
N THR A 383 -19.82 -1.81 -2.04
CA THR A 383 -19.58 -2.85 -3.05
C THR A 383 -18.10 -3.23 -3.09
N VAL A 384 -17.22 -2.25 -3.11
CA VAL A 384 -15.75 -2.48 -3.12
C VAL A 384 -15.30 -3.20 -1.85
N ALA A 385 -15.72 -2.75 -0.68
CA ALA A 385 -15.42 -3.44 0.59
C ALA A 385 -15.96 -4.87 0.60
N GLY A 386 -17.17 -5.09 0.05
CA GLY A 386 -17.80 -6.40 -0.09
C GLY A 386 -16.92 -7.39 -0.87
N PHE A 387 -16.27 -6.96 -1.95
CA PHE A 387 -15.36 -7.82 -2.71
C PHE A 387 -14.21 -8.35 -1.85
N ALA A 388 -13.69 -7.53 -0.92
CA ALA A 388 -12.62 -7.96 -0.02
C ALA A 388 -13.13 -8.84 1.12
N TYR A 389 -14.24 -8.48 1.73
CA TYR A 389 -14.77 -9.23 2.89
C TYR A 389 -15.32 -10.60 2.51
N GLU A 390 -15.72 -10.78 1.24
CA GLU A 390 -16.16 -12.05 0.66
C GLU A 390 -15.01 -12.83 -0.02
N ALA A 391 -13.82 -12.25 -0.14
CA ALA A 391 -12.69 -12.89 -0.78
C ALA A 391 -12.28 -14.17 -0.05
N THR A 392 -12.14 -15.25 -0.80
CA THR A 392 -11.61 -16.52 -0.29
C THR A 392 -10.09 -16.63 -0.45
N VAL A 393 -9.54 -15.86 -1.37
CA VAL A 393 -8.11 -15.74 -1.66
C VAL A 393 -7.76 -14.27 -1.75
N PHE A 394 -6.94 -13.80 -0.83
CA PHE A 394 -6.34 -12.47 -0.86
C PHE A 394 -4.83 -12.63 -0.97
N ARG A 395 -4.19 -11.79 -1.80
CA ARG A 395 -2.75 -11.63 -1.81
C ARG A 395 -2.40 -10.16 -1.83
N PHE A 396 -1.46 -9.81 -0.97
CA PHE A 396 -0.87 -8.49 -0.99
C PHE A 396 -0.09 -8.30 -2.30
N ASP A 397 -0.04 -7.08 -2.82
CA ASP A 397 0.75 -6.65 -3.97
C ASP A 397 2.15 -7.24 -3.92
N GLY A 398 2.54 -7.94 -4.99
CA GLY A 398 3.81 -8.66 -5.02
C GLY A 398 5.00 -7.72 -5.07
N SER A 399 4.91 -6.65 -5.86
CA SER A 399 5.98 -5.66 -5.96
C SER A 399 6.24 -4.97 -4.61
N ASP A 400 5.19 -4.75 -3.82
CA ASP A 400 5.32 -4.17 -2.48
C ASP A 400 5.92 -5.14 -1.44
N GLN A 401 5.84 -6.46 -1.69
CA GLN A 401 6.41 -7.50 -0.82
C GLN A 401 7.84 -7.91 -1.20
N MET A 402 8.21 -7.74 -2.47
CA MET A 402 9.57 -8.05 -2.96
C MET A 402 10.61 -7.15 -2.29
N PRO A 403 11.90 -7.55 -2.28
CA PRO A 403 12.96 -6.64 -1.84
C PRO A 403 12.83 -5.28 -2.53
N GLY A 404 12.96 -4.18 -1.78
CA GLY A 404 12.68 -2.83 -2.31
C GLY A 404 13.48 -2.47 -3.57
N ALA A 405 14.70 -3.04 -3.73
CA ALA A 405 15.51 -2.87 -4.94
C ALA A 405 14.87 -3.52 -6.17
N VAL A 406 14.07 -4.56 -6.00
CA VAL A 406 13.35 -5.27 -7.06
C VAL A 406 11.96 -4.68 -7.23
N GLY A 407 11.09 -4.81 -6.27
CA GLY A 407 9.68 -4.44 -6.39
C GLY A 407 9.49 -2.96 -6.72
N ALA A 408 9.89 -2.07 -5.82
CA ALA A 408 9.86 -0.61 -6.00
C ALA A 408 11.02 -0.08 -6.88
N GLY A 409 11.92 -0.94 -7.30
CA GLY A 409 13.10 -0.59 -8.08
C GLY A 409 13.04 -1.06 -9.53
N SER A 410 13.62 -2.23 -9.79
CA SER A 410 13.80 -2.76 -11.16
C SER A 410 12.49 -3.15 -11.82
N PHE A 411 11.48 -3.63 -11.07
CA PHE A 411 10.18 -4.02 -11.63
C PHE A 411 9.42 -2.79 -12.16
N TRP A 412 9.28 -1.73 -11.38
CA TRP A 412 8.65 -0.48 -11.85
C TRP A 412 9.36 0.09 -13.08
N LYS A 413 10.69 0.13 -13.04
CA LYS A 413 11.52 0.64 -14.16
C LYS A 413 11.41 -0.24 -15.40
N GLY A 414 11.43 -1.56 -15.22
CA GLY A 414 11.29 -2.53 -16.30
C GLY A 414 9.95 -2.40 -17.02
N MET A 415 8.85 -2.26 -16.27
CA MET A 415 7.53 -2.04 -16.86
C MET A 415 7.45 -0.72 -17.64
N THR A 416 8.04 0.35 -17.10
CA THR A 416 8.13 1.64 -17.78
C THR A 416 8.92 1.52 -19.09
N ALA A 417 10.07 0.84 -19.07
CA ALA A 417 10.92 0.64 -20.25
C ALA A 417 10.24 -0.24 -21.31
N TRP A 418 9.55 -1.31 -20.90
CA TRP A 418 8.78 -2.16 -21.80
C TRP A 418 7.59 -1.43 -22.46
N ILE A 419 6.77 -0.74 -21.67
CA ILE A 419 5.59 -0.04 -22.18
C ILE A 419 5.98 1.10 -23.11
N SER A 420 7.06 1.84 -22.79
CA SER A 420 7.59 2.92 -23.66
C SER A 420 8.22 2.40 -24.97
N GLY A 421 8.54 1.10 -25.06
CA GLY A 421 9.24 0.49 -26.18
C GLY A 421 10.75 0.65 -26.16
N GLN A 422 11.32 1.03 -25.01
CA GLN A 422 12.78 1.09 -24.82
C GLN A 422 13.41 -0.29 -24.67
N GLN A 423 12.64 -1.26 -24.13
CA GLN A 423 13.01 -2.65 -24.02
C GLN A 423 11.86 -3.54 -24.53
N SER A 424 12.21 -4.72 -25.04
CA SER A 424 11.24 -5.80 -25.22
C SER A 424 10.77 -6.33 -23.86
N LEU A 425 9.68 -7.08 -23.83
CA LEU A 425 9.21 -7.73 -22.60
C LEU A 425 10.29 -8.66 -22.03
N ASP A 426 10.89 -9.49 -22.88
CA ASP A 426 11.93 -10.45 -22.45
C ASP A 426 13.16 -9.76 -21.85
N GLU A 427 13.61 -8.64 -22.46
CA GLU A 427 14.73 -7.84 -21.92
C GLU A 427 14.38 -7.23 -20.56
N ALA A 428 13.17 -6.69 -20.42
CA ALA A 428 12.72 -6.10 -19.16
C ALA A 428 12.64 -7.15 -18.06
N LEU A 429 11.95 -8.29 -18.29
CA LEU A 429 11.81 -9.36 -17.32
C LEU A 429 13.16 -9.99 -16.93
N LYS A 430 14.07 -10.16 -17.91
CA LYS A 430 15.43 -10.66 -17.66
C LYS A 430 16.23 -9.68 -16.79
N SER A 431 16.13 -8.39 -17.08
CA SER A 431 16.84 -7.36 -16.29
C SER A 431 16.34 -7.30 -14.85
N ILE A 432 15.04 -7.55 -14.62
CA ILE A 432 14.46 -7.63 -13.27
C ILE A 432 14.99 -8.87 -12.55
N GLU A 433 14.99 -10.04 -13.20
CA GLU A 433 15.55 -11.29 -12.66
C GLU A 433 17.00 -11.11 -12.22
N GLU A 434 17.83 -10.50 -13.08
CA GLU A 434 19.26 -10.27 -12.80
C GLU A 434 19.51 -9.27 -11.66
N SER A 435 18.51 -8.49 -11.26
CA SER A 435 18.61 -7.49 -10.19
C SER A 435 18.27 -8.03 -8.81
N TRP A 436 17.83 -9.29 -8.72
CA TRP A 436 17.45 -9.89 -7.45
C TRP A 436 18.68 -10.00 -6.52
N PRO A 437 18.55 -9.62 -5.24
CA PRO A 437 19.65 -9.76 -4.27
C PRO A 437 20.10 -11.22 -4.13
N THR A 438 21.42 -11.46 -4.15
CA THR A 438 22.04 -12.79 -3.94
C THR A 438 22.11 -13.16 -2.47
#